data_8cafa037764db9548b55aa95c25c917b
#
_entry.id   8cafa037764db9548b55aa95c25c917b
#
_cell.length_a   1.000
_cell.length_b   1.000
_cell.length_c   1.000
_cell.angle_alpha   90.00
_cell.angle_beta   90.00
_cell.angle_gamma   90.00
#
_symmetry.space_group_name_H-M   'P 1'
#
loop_
_entity.id
_entity.type
_entity.pdbx_description
1 polymer ?
#
loop_
_entity_poly.entity_id
_entity_poly.type
_entity_poly.pdbx_seq_one_letter_code
_entity_poly.pdbx_strand_id
1 'polypeptide(L)'
;VMVGNAINVGFGAMAIPTTTAGKLGGEDPVTVATAMGHLTWVFCAFIPLILLFVLDGMRGVKQLWPLAIVAGLATGVGHFFTPSISYELTAVLASLLGLAASYIFLLVWSPKTPEEFRSHVAADDAPDRERVVLALLPYILVVVIIAATKLWTLGVNLDKVFKATDLPMKWPGVYGQLLTSKGEPAKSAIYTLQTLSNPGTWIFLTAIIVTFIYAARSVPGKFEMSVGKGFATLAKTCYTLRMAILTIAAVMALAYVMNFSGQTSAIGAALAATGAAYAFLSPALGWVGTAV
;
A
#
# COMPACT_ATOMS: atom_id res chain seq x y z
N VAL A 1 9.74 -4.91 10.37
CA VAL A 1 8.99 -4.75 9.10
C VAL A 1 7.48 -4.77 9.35
N MET A 2 6.94 -5.79 10.05
CA MET A 2 5.49 -5.88 10.31
C MET A 2 4.93 -4.69 11.07
N VAL A 3 5.58 -4.25 12.16
CA VAL A 3 5.15 -3.09 12.94
C VAL A 3 5.15 -1.81 12.10
N GLY A 4 6.20 -1.60 11.27
CA GLY A 4 6.27 -0.43 10.38
C GLY A 4 5.20 -0.41 9.29
N ASN A 5 4.72 -1.60 8.87
CA ASN A 5 3.68 -1.71 7.84
C ASN A 5 2.26 -1.67 8.40
N ALA A 6 2.07 -1.91 9.70
CA ALA A 6 0.75 -2.08 10.32
C ALA A 6 -0.16 -0.85 10.18
N ILE A 7 0.40 0.37 10.27
CA ILE A 7 -0.38 1.61 10.18
C ILE A 7 -0.74 1.96 8.73
N ASN A 8 0.12 1.59 7.79
CA ASN A 8 -0.09 1.87 6.37
C ASN A 8 -1.01 0.86 5.67
N VAL A 9 -1.53 -0.14 6.39
CA VAL A 9 -2.33 -1.24 5.79
C VAL A 9 -3.52 -0.71 4.99
N GLY A 10 -4.21 0.34 5.47
CA GLY A 10 -5.32 0.95 4.75
C GLY A 10 -4.95 1.54 3.39
N PHE A 11 -3.73 2.05 3.26
CA PHE A 11 -3.16 2.60 2.04
C PHE A 11 -2.21 1.62 1.33
N GLY A 12 -2.07 0.41 1.87
CA GLY A 12 -1.26 -0.65 1.27
C GLY A 12 -1.81 -1.09 -0.08
N ALA A 13 -0.94 -1.67 -0.91
CA ALA A 13 -1.28 -2.12 -2.26
C ALA A 13 -2.03 -1.03 -3.08
N MET A 14 -1.57 0.22 -3.00
CA MET A 14 -2.21 1.37 -3.65
C MET A 14 -3.66 1.59 -3.19
N ALA A 15 -3.87 1.56 -1.89
CA ALA A 15 -5.16 1.78 -1.22
C ALA A 15 -6.28 0.80 -1.64
N ILE A 16 -5.95 -0.43 -2.03
CA ILE A 16 -6.96 -1.46 -2.32
C ILE A 16 -7.91 -1.68 -1.13
N PRO A 17 -7.45 -1.79 0.14
CA PRO A 17 -8.33 -1.92 1.28
C PRO A 17 -9.33 -0.75 1.40
N THR A 18 -8.84 0.48 1.26
CA THR A 18 -9.66 1.70 1.30
C THR A 18 -10.69 1.73 0.17
N THR A 19 -10.25 1.42 -1.05
CA THR A 19 -11.14 1.37 -2.23
C THR A 19 -12.21 0.28 -2.06
N THR A 20 -11.84 -0.87 -1.52
CA THR A 20 -12.77 -1.98 -1.27
C THR A 20 -13.78 -1.60 -0.18
N ALA A 21 -13.32 -1.02 0.92
CA ALA A 21 -14.19 -0.56 2.00
C ALA A 21 -15.20 0.50 1.51
N GLY A 22 -14.74 1.48 0.73
CA GLY A 22 -15.63 2.48 0.12
C GLY A 22 -16.68 1.85 -0.80
N LYS A 23 -16.27 0.95 -1.69
CA LYS A 23 -17.20 0.26 -2.62
C LYS A 23 -18.23 -0.59 -1.87
N LEU A 24 -17.82 -1.33 -0.85
CA LEU A 24 -18.71 -2.18 -0.06
C LEU A 24 -19.63 -1.37 0.86
N GLY A 25 -19.13 -0.26 1.41
CA GLY A 25 -19.91 0.66 2.25
C GLY A 25 -20.82 1.61 1.48
N GLY A 26 -20.66 1.70 0.15
CA GLY A 26 -21.40 2.65 -0.69
C GLY A 26 -20.91 4.09 -0.56
N GLU A 27 -19.72 4.29 0.01
CA GLU A 27 -19.10 5.59 0.24
C GLU A 27 -18.01 5.89 -0.82
N ASP A 28 -17.76 7.18 -1.04
CA ASP A 28 -16.67 7.58 -1.92
C ASP A 28 -15.30 7.21 -1.33
N PRO A 29 -14.44 6.49 -2.08
CA PRO A 29 -13.12 6.10 -1.61
C PRO A 29 -12.25 7.26 -1.12
N VAL A 30 -12.39 8.46 -1.69
CA VAL A 30 -11.66 9.67 -1.24
C VAL A 30 -12.06 10.05 0.18
N THR A 31 -13.37 10.04 0.48
CA THR A 31 -13.90 10.33 1.81
C THR A 31 -13.39 9.34 2.84
N VAL A 32 -13.46 8.05 2.52
CA VAL A 32 -12.95 6.97 3.40
C VAL A 32 -11.45 7.14 3.62
N ALA A 33 -10.68 7.37 2.56
CA ALA A 33 -9.23 7.57 2.64
C ALA A 33 -8.85 8.78 3.50
N THR A 34 -9.54 9.89 3.32
CA THR A 34 -9.30 11.12 4.10
C THR A 34 -9.59 10.89 5.58
N ALA A 35 -10.71 10.25 5.91
CA ALA A 35 -11.03 9.88 7.29
C ALA A 35 -9.95 8.95 7.89
N MET A 36 -9.51 7.94 7.15
CA MET A 36 -8.44 7.03 7.57
C MET A 36 -7.11 7.77 7.79
N GLY A 37 -6.73 8.66 6.87
CA GLY A 37 -5.52 9.48 7.00
C GLY A 37 -5.55 10.35 8.25
N HIS A 38 -6.68 11.01 8.51
CA HIS A 38 -6.89 11.83 9.69
C HIS A 38 -6.90 11.04 11.02
N LEU A 39 -7.25 9.77 11.00
CA LEU A 39 -7.18 8.92 12.18
C LEU A 39 -5.79 8.33 12.41
N THR A 40 -5.06 8.02 11.34
CA THR A 40 -3.80 7.27 11.43
C THR A 40 -2.53 8.14 11.51
N TRP A 41 -2.59 9.43 11.14
CA TRP A 41 -1.41 10.29 11.10
C TRP A 41 -0.68 10.40 12.45
N VAL A 42 -1.42 10.43 13.55
CA VAL A 42 -0.84 10.50 14.90
C VAL A 42 -0.02 9.24 15.20
N PHE A 43 -0.56 8.07 14.83
CA PHE A 43 0.15 6.81 15.01
C PHE A 43 1.41 6.74 14.14
N CYS A 44 1.37 7.26 12.92
CA CYS A 44 2.54 7.36 12.04
C CYS A 44 3.69 8.14 12.70
N ALA A 45 3.38 9.16 13.49
CA ALA A 45 4.38 9.94 14.20
C ALA A 45 5.16 9.11 15.27
N PHE A 46 4.52 8.10 15.86
CA PHE A 46 5.14 7.28 16.92
C PHE A 46 5.80 6.00 16.40
N ILE A 47 5.46 5.53 15.21
CA ILE A 47 6.00 4.27 14.66
C ILE A 47 7.54 4.23 14.63
N PRO A 48 8.26 5.25 14.15
CA PRO A 48 9.71 5.20 14.14
C PRO A 48 10.31 5.05 15.54
N LEU A 49 9.70 5.65 16.56
CA LEU A 49 10.12 5.45 17.96
C LEU A 49 9.89 4.02 18.44
N ILE A 50 8.72 3.45 18.12
CA ILE A 50 8.41 2.05 18.44
C ILE A 50 9.39 1.10 17.74
N LEU A 51 9.71 1.36 16.47
CA LEU A 51 10.68 0.57 15.72
C LEU A 51 12.07 0.64 16.35
N LEU A 52 12.53 1.81 16.78
CA LEU A 52 13.80 1.94 17.48
C LEU A 52 13.81 1.16 18.79
N PHE A 53 12.72 1.21 19.55
CA PHE A 53 12.59 0.45 20.78
C PHE A 53 12.63 -1.06 20.54
N VAL A 54 11.95 -1.54 19.48
CA VAL A 54 11.94 -2.98 19.13
C VAL A 54 13.30 -3.46 18.64
N LEU A 55 14.07 -2.61 17.94
CA LEU A 55 15.35 -2.97 17.35
C LEU A 55 16.50 -2.94 18.34
N ASP A 56 16.58 -1.92 19.18
CA ASP A 56 17.74 -1.67 20.08
C ASP A 56 17.32 -1.21 21.50
N GLY A 57 16.04 -1.41 21.85
CA GLY A 57 15.51 -1.04 23.16
C GLY A 57 15.60 0.46 23.45
N MET A 58 15.71 0.79 24.75
CA MET A 58 15.82 2.19 25.21
C MET A 58 17.11 2.88 24.76
N ARG A 59 18.13 2.13 24.38
CA ARG A 59 19.40 2.68 23.91
C ARG A 59 19.21 3.31 22.52
N GLY A 60 18.61 2.61 21.57
CA GLY A 60 18.31 3.14 20.23
C GLY A 60 17.39 4.36 20.31
N VAL A 61 16.36 4.30 21.16
CA VAL A 61 15.48 5.44 21.39
C VAL A 61 16.26 6.66 21.89
N LYS A 62 17.07 6.54 22.92
CA LYS A 62 17.86 7.66 23.48
C LYS A 62 18.81 8.29 22.46
N GLN A 63 19.35 7.50 21.56
CA GLN A 63 20.32 7.99 20.56
C GLN A 63 19.66 8.63 19.33
N LEU A 64 18.53 8.07 18.87
CA LEU A 64 17.93 8.41 17.57
C LEU A 64 16.52 9.01 17.67
N TRP A 65 16.01 9.32 18.88
CA TRP A 65 14.66 9.87 19.06
C TRP A 65 14.41 11.16 18.23
N PRO A 66 15.39 12.10 18.06
CA PRO A 66 15.10 13.31 17.29
C PRO A 66 14.83 12.98 15.82
N LEU A 67 15.63 12.07 15.24
CA LEU A 67 15.43 11.60 13.88
C LEU A 67 14.09 10.86 13.73
N ALA A 68 13.76 10.01 14.71
CA ALA A 68 12.52 9.26 14.71
C ALA A 68 11.28 10.16 14.76
N ILE A 69 11.33 11.23 15.56
CA ILE A 69 10.26 12.22 15.62
C ILE A 69 10.13 12.98 14.30
N VAL A 70 11.23 13.45 13.72
CA VAL A 70 11.21 14.16 12.44
C VAL A 70 10.65 13.27 11.33
N ALA A 71 11.13 12.04 11.23
CA ALA A 71 10.63 11.08 10.25
C ALA A 71 9.15 10.76 10.46
N GLY A 72 8.75 10.52 11.71
CA GLY A 72 7.39 10.18 12.08
C GLY A 72 6.41 11.32 11.82
N LEU A 73 6.74 12.54 12.26
CA LEU A 73 5.90 13.72 12.03
C LEU A 73 5.76 14.02 10.53
N ALA A 74 6.86 13.98 9.76
CA ALA A 74 6.79 14.21 8.32
C ALA A 74 5.93 13.16 7.60
N THR A 75 6.06 11.89 7.98
CA THR A 75 5.22 10.81 7.45
C THR A 75 3.76 11.00 7.88
N GLY A 76 3.51 11.40 9.14
CA GLY A 76 2.18 11.70 9.65
C GLY A 76 1.50 12.83 8.89
N VAL A 77 2.21 13.94 8.68
CA VAL A 77 1.73 15.08 7.87
C VAL A 77 1.41 14.61 6.45
N GLY A 78 2.26 13.75 5.87
CA GLY A 78 1.97 13.12 4.58
C GLY A 78 0.64 12.37 4.61
N HIS A 79 0.41 11.50 5.60
CA HIS A 79 -0.86 10.75 5.73
C HIS A 79 -2.08 11.63 5.94
N PHE A 80 -1.92 12.79 6.56
CA PHE A 80 -3.01 13.73 6.79
C PHE A 80 -3.46 14.42 5.49
N PHE A 81 -2.52 14.88 4.66
CA PHE A 81 -2.84 15.71 3.48
C PHE A 81 -2.92 14.95 2.16
N THR A 82 -2.13 13.89 1.97
CA THR A 82 -2.02 13.24 0.67
C THR A 82 -3.27 12.46 0.22
N PRO A 83 -4.16 11.92 1.11
CA PRO A 83 -5.38 11.25 0.67
C PRO A 83 -6.30 12.12 -0.18
N SER A 84 -6.33 13.42 0.09
CA SER A 84 -7.12 14.39 -0.69
C SER A 84 -6.51 14.70 -2.07
N ILE A 85 -5.21 14.43 -2.26
CA ILE A 85 -4.51 14.63 -3.53
C ILE A 85 -4.61 13.36 -4.37
N SER A 86 -4.20 12.23 -3.81
CA SER A 86 -4.32 10.90 -4.40
C SER A 86 -4.23 9.85 -3.32
N TYR A 87 -5.36 9.26 -2.98
CA TYR A 87 -5.42 8.25 -1.91
C TYR A 87 -4.63 6.98 -2.26
N GLU A 88 -4.49 6.64 -3.55
CA GLU A 88 -3.68 5.51 -3.99
C GLU A 88 -2.18 5.71 -3.75
N LEU A 89 -1.71 6.95 -3.82
CA LEU A 89 -0.30 7.30 -3.64
C LEU A 89 0.04 7.72 -2.21
N THR A 90 -0.92 7.76 -1.30
CA THR A 90 -0.74 8.26 0.08
C THR A 90 0.47 7.63 0.78
N ALA A 91 0.57 6.30 0.78
CA ALA A 91 1.68 5.61 1.44
C ALA A 91 3.05 5.96 0.83
N VAL A 92 3.11 6.11 -0.49
CA VAL A 92 4.35 6.45 -1.22
C VAL A 92 4.75 7.89 -0.94
N LEU A 93 3.82 8.84 -1.10
CA LEU A 93 4.08 10.27 -0.90
C LEU A 93 4.45 10.57 0.56
N ALA A 94 3.73 9.98 1.52
CA ALA A 94 4.03 10.14 2.94
C ALA A 94 5.41 9.56 3.30
N SER A 95 5.77 8.39 2.75
CA SER A 95 7.08 7.79 2.97
C SER A 95 8.21 8.60 2.35
N LEU A 96 8.00 9.17 1.16
CA LEU A 96 8.97 10.07 0.52
C LEU A 96 9.16 11.37 1.31
N LEU A 97 8.09 11.93 1.86
CA LEU A 97 8.18 13.09 2.76
C LEU A 97 8.97 12.76 4.02
N GLY A 98 8.71 11.61 4.64
CA GLY A 98 9.46 11.13 5.80
C GLY A 98 10.94 10.91 5.49
N LEU A 99 11.25 10.32 4.34
CA LEU A 99 12.62 10.12 3.87
C LEU A 99 13.33 11.45 3.61
N ALA A 100 12.69 12.37 2.89
CA ALA A 100 13.24 13.69 2.58
C ALA A 100 13.50 14.50 3.86
N ALA A 101 12.54 14.52 4.79
CA ALA A 101 12.70 15.20 6.07
C ALA A 101 13.83 14.58 6.91
N SER A 102 13.95 13.26 6.93
CA SER A 102 15.04 12.55 7.60
C SER A 102 16.40 12.90 6.99
N TYR A 103 16.48 12.90 5.67
CA TYR A 103 17.71 13.26 4.97
C TYR A 103 18.13 14.71 5.25
N ILE A 104 17.21 15.66 5.14
CA ILE A 104 17.47 17.08 5.44
C ILE A 104 17.91 17.25 6.89
N PHE A 105 17.24 16.56 7.81
CA PHE A 105 17.60 16.63 9.23
C PHE A 105 19.00 16.08 9.51
N LEU A 106 19.41 15.00 8.85
CA LEU A 106 20.74 14.41 8.99
C LEU A 106 21.85 15.26 8.41
N LEU A 107 21.56 16.24 7.53
CA LEU A 107 22.56 17.21 7.08
C LEU A 107 22.98 18.18 8.20
N VAL A 108 22.09 18.42 9.17
CA VAL A 108 22.32 19.35 10.28
C VAL A 108 22.64 18.61 11.59
N TRP A 109 22.10 17.40 11.73
CA TRP A 109 22.21 16.63 12.97
C TRP A 109 22.87 15.27 12.68
N SER A 110 23.85 14.88 13.50
CA SER A 110 24.49 13.57 13.41
C SER A 110 24.33 12.79 14.71
N PRO A 111 23.94 11.51 14.66
CA PRO A 111 23.81 10.69 15.85
C PRO A 111 25.18 10.42 16.47
N LYS A 112 25.25 10.45 17.80
CA LYS A 112 26.45 10.02 18.56
C LYS A 112 26.47 8.51 18.65
N THR A 113 26.89 7.84 17.58
CA THR A 113 27.00 6.38 17.53
C THR A 113 28.32 5.94 18.14
N PRO A 114 28.34 5.04 19.15
CA PRO A 114 29.58 4.44 19.65
C PRO A 114 30.36 3.71 18.55
N GLU A 115 31.68 3.71 18.62
CA GLU A 115 32.54 3.14 17.58
C GLU A 115 32.28 1.66 17.30
N GLU A 116 31.89 0.90 18.31
CA GLU A 116 31.51 -0.51 18.19
C GLU A 116 30.38 -0.77 17.18
N PHE A 117 29.53 0.24 16.91
CA PHE A 117 28.38 0.13 16.02
C PHE A 117 28.53 0.92 14.73
N ARG A 118 29.70 1.55 14.52
CA ARG A 118 30.03 2.17 13.24
C ARG A 118 30.46 1.09 12.26
N SER A 119 29.64 0.84 11.24
CA SER A 119 30.11 0.04 10.12
C SER A 119 31.19 0.83 9.36
N HIS A 120 32.41 0.39 9.43
CA HIS A 120 33.47 0.87 8.55
C HIS A 120 33.26 0.22 7.18
N VAL A 121 32.41 0.79 6.35
CA VAL A 121 32.37 0.43 4.93
C VAL A 121 33.67 0.99 4.36
N ALA A 122 34.58 0.12 3.95
CA ALA A 122 35.79 0.54 3.25
C ALA A 122 35.37 1.35 2.00
N ALA A 123 36.11 2.41 1.70
CA ALA A 123 35.78 3.27 0.54
C ALA A 123 35.72 2.48 -0.77
N ASP A 124 36.44 1.37 -0.87
CA ASP A 124 36.44 0.45 -2.01
C ASP A 124 35.19 -0.41 -2.12
N ASP A 125 34.44 -0.60 -1.02
CA ASP A 125 33.16 -1.35 -0.99
C ASP A 125 31.93 -0.46 -1.21
N ALA A 126 32.11 0.85 -1.37
CA ALA A 126 31.00 1.73 -1.66
C ALA A 126 30.38 1.37 -3.03
N PRO A 127 29.05 1.17 -3.10
CA PRO A 127 28.40 0.80 -4.34
C PRO A 127 28.60 1.90 -5.39
N ASP A 128 29.02 1.52 -6.58
CA ASP A 128 29.15 2.41 -7.71
C ASP A 128 27.82 3.14 -7.97
N ARG A 129 27.88 4.42 -8.32
CA ARG A 129 26.70 5.27 -8.57
C ARG A 129 25.73 4.62 -9.57
N GLU A 130 26.25 3.95 -10.57
CA GLU A 130 25.44 3.23 -11.56
C GLU A 130 24.65 2.08 -10.90
N ARG A 131 25.26 1.33 -9.98
CA ARG A 131 24.60 0.25 -9.24
C ARG A 131 23.48 0.79 -8.35
N VAL A 132 23.68 1.92 -7.68
CA VAL A 132 22.67 2.57 -6.85
C VAL A 132 21.48 2.99 -7.71
N VAL A 133 21.74 3.63 -8.85
CA VAL A 133 20.69 4.07 -9.77
C VAL A 133 19.90 2.88 -10.31
N LEU A 134 20.57 1.81 -10.73
CA LEU A 134 19.91 0.60 -11.21
C LEU A 134 19.11 -0.10 -10.10
N ALA A 135 19.61 -0.14 -8.88
CA ALA A 135 18.86 -0.71 -7.74
C ALA A 135 17.59 0.08 -7.40
N LEU A 136 17.62 1.41 -7.53
CA LEU A 136 16.47 2.27 -7.28
C LEU A 136 15.50 2.37 -8.47
N LEU A 137 15.94 2.02 -9.67
CA LEU A 137 15.19 2.15 -10.91
C LEU A 137 13.79 1.53 -10.86
N PRO A 138 13.56 0.30 -10.37
CA PRO A 138 12.23 -0.30 -10.29
C PRO A 138 11.26 0.54 -9.44
N TYR A 139 11.73 1.02 -8.30
CA TYR A 139 10.93 1.83 -7.37
C TYR A 139 10.57 3.17 -7.98
N ILE A 140 11.55 3.86 -8.59
CA ILE A 140 11.33 5.14 -9.26
C ILE A 140 10.34 4.97 -10.41
N LEU A 141 10.50 3.93 -11.25
CA LEU A 141 9.60 3.69 -12.37
C LEU A 141 8.17 3.38 -11.91
N VAL A 142 7.99 2.53 -10.88
CA VAL A 142 6.66 2.26 -10.31
C VAL A 142 6.00 3.56 -9.84
N VAL A 143 6.74 4.38 -9.07
CA VAL A 143 6.20 5.64 -8.55
C VAL A 143 5.84 6.59 -9.68
N VAL A 144 6.72 6.78 -10.67
CA VAL A 144 6.49 7.68 -11.80
C VAL A 144 5.31 7.22 -12.66
N ILE A 145 5.24 5.93 -12.99
CA ILE A 145 4.16 5.39 -13.82
C ILE A 145 2.83 5.51 -13.10
N ILE A 146 2.76 5.11 -11.81
CA ILE A 146 1.50 5.19 -11.05
C ILE A 146 1.12 6.65 -10.79
N ALA A 147 2.08 7.53 -10.48
CA ALA A 147 1.81 8.95 -10.34
C ALA A 147 1.20 9.52 -11.63
N ALA A 148 1.79 9.19 -12.78
CA ALA A 148 1.25 9.63 -14.08
C ALA A 148 -0.19 9.16 -14.33
N THR A 149 -0.55 7.94 -13.85
CA THR A 149 -1.89 7.38 -14.05
C THR A 149 -2.92 7.85 -13.02
N LYS A 150 -2.49 8.33 -11.85
CA LYS A 150 -3.36 8.61 -10.69
C LYS A 150 -3.39 10.08 -10.25
N LEU A 151 -2.64 10.96 -10.90
CA LEU A 151 -2.66 12.40 -10.62
C LEU A 151 -3.82 13.12 -11.30
N TRP A 152 -5.03 12.60 -11.13
CA TRP A 152 -6.26 13.17 -11.72
C TRP A 152 -6.61 14.56 -11.17
N THR A 153 -6.16 14.91 -9.97
CA THR A 153 -6.33 16.23 -9.36
C THR A 153 -5.57 17.33 -10.10
N LEU A 154 -4.53 16.97 -10.87
CA LEU A 154 -3.78 17.91 -11.71
C LEU A 154 -4.37 18.07 -13.12
N GLY A 155 -5.61 17.63 -13.33
CA GLY A 155 -6.33 17.79 -14.60
C GLY A 155 -6.06 16.69 -15.64
N VAL A 156 -5.21 15.70 -15.31
CA VAL A 156 -4.91 14.57 -16.22
C VAL A 156 -5.85 13.40 -15.90
N ASN A 157 -7.03 13.37 -16.54
CA ASN A 157 -8.07 12.36 -16.29
C ASN A 157 -7.79 11.01 -16.98
N LEU A 158 -6.58 10.48 -16.87
CA LEU A 158 -6.24 9.15 -17.40
C LEU A 158 -7.04 8.04 -16.70
N ASP A 159 -7.38 8.21 -15.43
CA ASP A 159 -8.20 7.25 -14.70
C ASP A 159 -9.56 6.99 -15.36
N LYS A 160 -10.18 8.04 -15.90
CA LYS A 160 -11.46 7.92 -16.64
C LYS A 160 -11.30 7.13 -17.95
N VAL A 161 -10.18 7.33 -18.64
CA VAL A 161 -9.87 6.59 -19.88
C VAL A 161 -9.60 5.12 -19.57
N PHE A 162 -8.86 4.84 -18.50
CA PHE A 162 -8.54 3.46 -18.10
C PHE A 162 -9.77 2.71 -17.56
N LYS A 163 -10.68 3.39 -16.85
CA LYS A 163 -11.96 2.79 -16.43
C LYS A 163 -12.83 2.38 -17.61
N ALA A 164 -12.68 2.99 -18.78
CA ALA A 164 -13.40 2.57 -19.99
C ALA A 164 -12.94 1.19 -20.49
N THR A 165 -11.78 0.70 -20.06
CA THR A 165 -11.27 -0.65 -20.38
C THR A 165 -11.73 -1.71 -19.39
N ASP A 166 -12.40 -1.34 -18.32
CA ASP A 166 -12.88 -2.27 -17.30
C ASP A 166 -14.03 -3.11 -17.82
N LEU A 167 -14.02 -4.40 -17.52
CA LEU A 167 -15.01 -5.35 -18.01
C LEU A 167 -15.98 -5.71 -16.88
N PRO A 168 -17.24 -5.22 -16.93
CA PRO A 168 -18.26 -5.63 -15.96
C PRO A 168 -18.73 -7.06 -16.27
N MET A 169 -18.53 -7.97 -15.34
CA MET A 169 -18.95 -9.36 -15.43
C MET A 169 -20.08 -9.64 -14.44
N LYS A 170 -21.19 -10.14 -14.94
CA LYS A 170 -22.31 -10.57 -14.11
C LYS A 170 -21.99 -11.91 -13.48
N TRP A 171 -22.11 -12.03 -12.16
CA TRP A 171 -21.89 -13.31 -11.48
C TRP A 171 -22.91 -14.37 -11.95
N PRO A 172 -22.45 -15.47 -12.55
CA PRO A 172 -23.35 -16.53 -12.99
C PRO A 172 -24.16 -17.09 -11.81
N GLY A 173 -25.47 -17.24 -11.99
CA GLY A 173 -26.37 -17.78 -10.95
C GLY A 173 -26.70 -16.83 -9.78
N VAL A 174 -26.06 -15.67 -9.68
CA VAL A 174 -26.30 -14.68 -8.61
C VAL A 174 -26.96 -13.42 -9.16
N TYR A 175 -26.52 -12.95 -10.33
CA TYR A 175 -27.11 -11.76 -10.94
C TYR A 175 -28.57 -11.97 -11.30
N GLY A 176 -29.43 -11.06 -10.85
CA GLY A 176 -30.87 -11.16 -11.01
C GLY A 176 -31.60 -11.98 -9.93
N GLN A 177 -30.87 -12.79 -9.16
CA GLN A 177 -31.42 -13.50 -8.00
C GLN A 177 -31.26 -12.69 -6.71
N LEU A 178 -30.14 -11.95 -6.61
CA LEU A 178 -29.89 -11.03 -5.50
C LEU A 178 -30.55 -9.68 -5.79
N LEU A 179 -31.60 -9.37 -5.02
CA LEU A 179 -32.35 -8.12 -5.16
C LEU A 179 -32.04 -7.17 -4.00
N THR A 180 -32.10 -5.89 -4.27
CA THR A 180 -32.10 -4.83 -3.26
C THR A 180 -33.44 -4.78 -2.54
N SER A 181 -33.55 -4.02 -1.45
CA SER A 181 -34.81 -3.76 -0.76
C SER A 181 -35.90 -3.12 -1.65
N LYS A 182 -35.51 -2.56 -2.80
CA LYS A 182 -36.40 -1.97 -3.82
C LYS A 182 -36.82 -2.96 -4.92
N GLY A 183 -36.38 -4.21 -4.85
CA GLY A 183 -36.65 -5.23 -5.87
C GLY A 183 -35.79 -5.13 -7.13
N GLU A 184 -34.78 -4.27 -7.15
CA GLU A 184 -33.85 -4.15 -8.27
C GLU A 184 -32.65 -5.12 -8.09
N PRO A 185 -32.05 -5.62 -9.20
CA PRO A 185 -30.85 -6.45 -9.11
C PRO A 185 -29.72 -5.71 -8.38
N ALA A 186 -29.14 -6.37 -7.38
CA ALA A 186 -28.05 -5.79 -6.58
C ALA A 186 -26.81 -5.53 -7.46
N LYS A 187 -26.30 -4.30 -7.44
CA LYS A 187 -25.06 -3.93 -8.16
C LYS A 187 -23.85 -4.72 -7.70
N SER A 188 -23.83 -5.19 -6.46
CA SER A 188 -22.79 -6.08 -5.91
C SER A 188 -22.70 -7.43 -6.62
N ALA A 189 -23.77 -7.86 -7.33
CA ALA A 189 -23.76 -9.05 -8.17
C ALA A 189 -23.06 -8.86 -9.53
N ILE A 190 -22.45 -7.69 -9.78
CA ILE A 190 -21.60 -7.41 -10.94
C ILE A 190 -20.17 -7.24 -10.46
N TYR A 191 -19.29 -8.12 -10.88
CA TYR A 191 -17.85 -7.98 -10.66
C TYR A 191 -17.24 -7.17 -11.80
N THR A 192 -16.55 -6.09 -11.49
CA THR A 192 -15.82 -5.30 -12.49
C THR A 192 -14.37 -5.75 -12.53
N LEU A 193 -13.99 -6.47 -13.58
CA LEU A 193 -12.59 -6.81 -13.82
C LEU A 193 -11.85 -5.56 -14.25
N GLN A 194 -11.08 -5.00 -13.33
CA GLN A 194 -10.27 -3.82 -13.57
C GLN A 194 -9.02 -4.23 -14.36
N THR A 195 -8.87 -3.70 -15.58
CA THR A 195 -7.72 -3.97 -16.44
C THR A 195 -6.65 -2.89 -16.27
N LEU A 196 -6.68 -1.81 -17.04
CA LEU A 196 -5.74 -0.70 -16.92
C LEU A 196 -6.03 0.25 -15.75
N SER A 197 -7.21 0.21 -15.17
CA SER A 197 -7.55 0.96 -13.96
C SER A 197 -6.93 0.37 -12.69
N ASN A 198 -6.48 -0.91 -12.73
CA ASN A 198 -5.87 -1.59 -11.60
C ASN A 198 -4.38 -1.22 -11.47
N PRO A 199 -3.92 -0.75 -10.30
CA PRO A 199 -2.50 -0.45 -10.10
C PRO A 199 -1.60 -1.68 -10.23
N GLY A 200 -2.11 -2.89 -9.97
CA GLY A 200 -1.36 -4.14 -10.17
C GLY A 200 -0.91 -4.36 -11.62
N THR A 201 -1.72 -3.95 -12.59
CA THR A 201 -1.36 -4.02 -14.02
C THR A 201 -0.14 -3.15 -14.33
N TRP A 202 -0.08 -1.94 -13.76
CA TRP A 202 1.05 -1.03 -13.95
C TRP A 202 2.32 -1.52 -13.26
N ILE A 203 2.20 -2.12 -12.08
CA ILE A 203 3.34 -2.76 -11.39
C ILE A 203 3.88 -3.91 -12.25
N PHE A 204 3.01 -4.75 -12.81
CA PHE A 204 3.39 -5.85 -13.68
C PHE A 204 4.08 -5.36 -14.97
N LEU A 205 3.53 -4.34 -15.63
CA LEU A 205 4.15 -3.71 -16.81
C LEU A 205 5.49 -3.09 -16.46
N THR A 206 5.62 -2.45 -15.31
CA THR A 206 6.90 -1.90 -14.83
C THR A 206 7.93 -3.00 -14.64
N ALA A 207 7.55 -4.15 -14.07
CA ALA A 207 8.45 -5.29 -13.92
C ALA A 207 8.96 -5.81 -15.27
N ILE A 208 8.12 -5.81 -16.31
CA ILE A 208 8.52 -6.17 -17.69
C ILE A 208 9.52 -5.13 -18.23
N ILE A 209 9.20 -3.83 -18.10
CA ILE A 209 10.08 -2.74 -18.55
C ILE A 209 11.45 -2.84 -17.88
N VAL A 210 11.47 -3.01 -16.55
CA VAL A 210 12.70 -3.17 -15.77
C VAL A 210 13.51 -4.39 -16.24
N THR A 211 12.84 -5.49 -16.55
CA THR A 211 13.48 -6.69 -17.07
C THR A 211 14.23 -6.40 -18.37
N PHE A 212 13.61 -5.68 -19.31
CA PHE A 212 14.26 -5.28 -20.55
C PHE A 212 15.41 -4.29 -20.32
N ILE A 213 15.26 -3.31 -19.44
CA ILE A 213 16.33 -2.36 -19.10
C ILE A 213 17.52 -3.10 -18.49
N TYR A 214 17.29 -4.01 -17.56
CA TYR A 214 18.34 -4.79 -16.93
C TYR A 214 19.03 -5.75 -17.90
N ALA A 215 18.29 -6.35 -18.82
CA ALA A 215 18.87 -7.19 -19.86
C ALA A 215 19.75 -6.37 -20.81
N ALA A 216 19.34 -5.16 -21.17
CA ALA A 216 20.10 -4.24 -22.02
C ALA A 216 21.37 -3.66 -21.32
N ARG A 217 21.35 -3.54 -19.99
CA ARG A 217 22.46 -3.05 -19.16
C ARG A 217 23.25 -4.17 -18.51
N SER A 218 23.05 -5.43 -18.95
CA SER A 218 23.75 -6.59 -18.42
C SER A 218 25.25 -6.49 -18.71
N VAL A 219 26.06 -6.66 -17.64
CA VAL A 219 27.54 -6.63 -17.74
C VAL A 219 28.05 -7.99 -17.25
N PRO A 220 28.71 -8.77 -18.14
CA PRO A 220 29.30 -10.05 -17.76
C PRO A 220 30.26 -9.90 -16.55
N GLY A 221 30.11 -10.77 -15.57
CA GLY A 221 30.95 -10.79 -14.36
C GLY A 221 30.60 -9.76 -13.29
N LYS A 222 29.74 -8.77 -13.56
CA LYS A 222 29.25 -7.80 -12.56
C LYS A 222 27.79 -8.03 -12.18
N PHE A 223 26.90 -8.03 -13.14
CA PHE A 223 25.54 -8.52 -12.99
C PHE A 223 25.05 -9.04 -14.35
N GLU A 224 24.57 -10.24 -14.37
CA GLU A 224 24.10 -10.90 -15.57
C GLU A 224 22.58 -11.05 -15.52
N MET A 225 21.91 -10.29 -16.35
CA MET A 225 20.48 -10.39 -16.53
C MET A 225 20.15 -10.62 -18.00
N SER A 226 19.27 -11.55 -18.26
CA SER A 226 18.68 -11.77 -19.59
C SER A 226 17.17 -11.73 -19.49
N VAL A 227 16.51 -11.45 -20.60
CA VAL A 227 15.05 -11.45 -20.68
C VAL A 227 14.47 -12.80 -20.21
N GLY A 228 15.10 -13.91 -20.63
CA GLY A 228 14.71 -15.24 -20.19
C GLY A 228 14.83 -15.46 -18.68
N LYS A 229 15.93 -14.99 -18.06
CA LYS A 229 16.10 -15.02 -16.59
C LYS A 229 15.03 -14.18 -15.89
N GLY A 230 14.63 -13.04 -16.46
CA GLY A 230 13.58 -12.19 -15.92
C GLY A 230 12.22 -12.90 -15.89
N PHE A 231 11.81 -13.49 -16.99
CA PHE A 231 10.56 -14.26 -17.04
C PHE A 231 10.60 -15.52 -16.17
N ALA A 232 11.74 -16.20 -16.09
CA ALA A 232 11.92 -17.33 -15.19
C ALA A 232 11.79 -16.90 -13.71
N THR A 233 12.32 -15.72 -13.36
CA THR A 233 12.17 -15.15 -12.02
C THR A 233 10.71 -14.83 -11.73
N LEU A 234 9.97 -14.25 -12.67
CA LEU A 234 8.55 -13.98 -12.54
C LEU A 234 7.75 -15.27 -12.29
N ALA A 235 7.99 -16.32 -13.10
CA ALA A 235 7.33 -17.62 -12.93
C ALA A 235 7.66 -18.25 -11.57
N LYS A 236 8.94 -18.19 -11.14
CA LYS A 236 9.36 -18.65 -9.82
C LYS A 236 8.68 -17.87 -8.69
N THR A 237 8.54 -16.55 -8.83
CA THR A 237 7.84 -15.70 -7.85
C THR A 237 6.37 -16.09 -7.75
N CYS A 238 5.66 -16.28 -8.87
CA CYS A 238 4.28 -16.75 -8.88
C CYS A 238 4.14 -18.11 -8.17
N TYR A 239 5.05 -19.04 -8.45
CA TYR A 239 5.06 -20.34 -7.77
C TYR A 239 5.33 -20.21 -6.26
N THR A 240 6.27 -19.36 -5.85
CA THR A 240 6.58 -19.13 -4.44
C THR A 240 5.39 -18.51 -3.70
N LEU A 241 4.69 -17.60 -4.35
CA LEU A 241 3.54 -16.89 -3.78
C LEU A 241 2.20 -17.63 -3.94
N ARG A 242 2.18 -18.84 -4.53
CA ARG A 242 0.94 -19.57 -4.82
C ARG A 242 0.00 -19.71 -3.63
N MET A 243 0.54 -19.97 -2.43
CA MET A 243 -0.27 -20.13 -1.22
C MET A 243 -0.83 -18.77 -0.76
N ALA A 244 -0.06 -17.70 -0.86
CA ALA A 244 -0.55 -16.36 -0.57
C ALA A 244 -1.66 -15.94 -1.54
N ILE A 245 -1.50 -16.23 -2.84
CA ILE A 245 -2.54 -15.98 -3.86
C ILE A 245 -3.81 -16.76 -3.54
N LEU A 246 -3.70 -18.04 -3.20
CA LEU A 246 -4.83 -18.88 -2.81
C LEU A 246 -5.53 -18.34 -1.56
N THR A 247 -4.77 -17.96 -0.54
CA THR A 247 -5.31 -17.39 0.70
C THR A 247 -6.08 -16.10 0.41
N ILE A 248 -5.51 -15.18 -0.37
CA ILE A 248 -6.18 -13.92 -0.74
C ILE A 248 -7.46 -14.22 -1.52
N ALA A 249 -7.42 -15.15 -2.47
CA ALA A 249 -8.61 -15.54 -3.24
C ALA A 249 -9.71 -16.12 -2.34
N ALA A 250 -9.35 -16.98 -1.39
CA ALA A 250 -10.29 -17.58 -0.44
C ALA A 250 -10.92 -16.53 0.51
N VAL A 251 -10.10 -15.62 1.04
CA VAL A 251 -10.59 -14.52 1.89
C VAL A 251 -11.52 -13.59 1.12
N MET A 252 -11.17 -13.24 -0.11
CA MET A 252 -12.05 -12.42 -0.96
C MET A 252 -13.36 -13.15 -1.29
N ALA A 253 -13.32 -14.45 -1.58
CA ALA A 253 -14.53 -15.24 -1.80
C ALA A 253 -15.42 -15.24 -0.57
N LEU A 254 -14.87 -15.43 0.63
CA LEU A 254 -15.60 -15.35 1.89
C LEU A 254 -16.24 -13.97 2.08
N ALA A 255 -15.49 -12.90 1.85
CA ALA A 255 -16.00 -11.53 1.96
C ALA A 255 -17.20 -11.28 1.01
N TYR A 256 -17.14 -11.78 -0.23
CA TYR A 256 -18.28 -11.71 -1.15
C TYR A 256 -19.49 -12.52 -0.67
N VAL A 257 -19.28 -13.73 -0.16
CA VAL A 257 -20.38 -14.56 0.40
C VAL A 257 -21.03 -13.85 1.58
N MET A 258 -20.27 -13.30 2.52
CA MET A 258 -20.78 -12.54 3.66
C MET A 258 -21.58 -11.31 3.22
N ASN A 259 -21.12 -10.63 2.18
CA ASN A 259 -21.81 -9.46 1.64
C ASN A 259 -23.12 -9.85 0.94
N PHE A 260 -23.11 -10.90 0.12
CA PHE A 260 -24.30 -11.38 -0.58
C PHE A 260 -25.34 -11.97 0.37
N SER A 261 -24.92 -12.61 1.45
CA SER A 261 -25.85 -13.15 2.48
C SER A 261 -26.46 -12.07 3.37
N GLY A 262 -26.04 -10.81 3.26
CA GLY A 262 -26.50 -9.73 4.13
C GLY A 262 -25.89 -9.72 5.53
N GLN A 263 -24.97 -10.63 5.86
CA GLN A 263 -24.31 -10.69 7.16
C GLN A 263 -23.57 -9.38 7.49
N THR A 264 -22.85 -8.83 6.52
CA THR A 264 -22.14 -7.56 6.68
C THR A 264 -23.07 -6.42 7.07
N SER A 265 -24.25 -6.34 6.41
CA SER A 265 -25.26 -5.33 6.71
C SER A 265 -25.92 -5.56 8.07
N ALA A 266 -26.19 -6.82 8.44
CA ALA A 266 -26.76 -7.15 9.74
C ALA A 266 -25.81 -6.82 10.91
N ILE A 267 -24.52 -7.16 10.76
CA ILE A 267 -23.47 -6.81 11.73
C ILE A 267 -23.34 -5.28 11.82
N GLY A 268 -23.30 -4.58 10.69
CA GLY A 268 -23.23 -3.12 10.64
C GLY A 268 -24.42 -2.45 11.34
N ALA A 269 -25.64 -2.94 11.13
CA ALA A 269 -26.84 -2.43 11.79
C ALA A 269 -26.83 -2.70 13.30
N ALA A 270 -26.42 -3.89 13.74
CA ALA A 270 -26.27 -4.22 15.16
C ALA A 270 -25.25 -3.32 15.85
N LEU A 271 -24.13 -3.03 15.17
CA LEU A 271 -23.09 -2.16 15.70
C LEU A 271 -23.52 -0.67 15.70
N ALA A 272 -24.23 -0.23 14.67
CA ALA A 272 -24.80 1.12 14.63
C ALA A 272 -25.79 1.39 15.78
N ALA A 273 -26.51 0.36 16.24
CA ALA A 273 -27.40 0.44 17.39
C ALA A 273 -26.66 0.78 18.72
N THR A 274 -25.35 0.55 18.80
CA THR A 274 -24.55 0.91 19.98
C THR A 274 -24.26 2.41 20.07
N GLY A 275 -24.63 3.21 19.06
CA GLY A 275 -24.46 4.66 19.04
C GLY A 275 -23.00 5.11 19.23
N ALA A 276 -22.74 6.06 20.13
CA ALA A 276 -21.42 6.60 20.40
C ALA A 276 -20.40 5.54 20.90
N ALA A 277 -20.87 4.45 21.51
CA ALA A 277 -19.99 3.36 21.95
C ALA A 277 -19.31 2.65 20.77
N TYR A 278 -19.88 2.71 19.57
CA TYR A 278 -19.28 2.15 18.37
C TYR A 278 -17.86 2.66 18.11
N ALA A 279 -17.60 3.95 18.36
CA ALA A 279 -16.28 4.55 18.17
C ALA A 279 -15.20 3.84 19.00
N PHE A 280 -15.52 3.39 20.21
CA PHE A 280 -14.62 2.64 21.08
C PHE A 280 -14.56 1.14 20.73
N LEU A 281 -15.66 0.57 20.25
CA LEU A 281 -15.75 -0.85 19.93
C LEU A 281 -15.16 -1.19 18.56
N SER A 282 -15.18 -0.26 17.62
CA SER A 282 -14.75 -0.50 16.23
C SER A 282 -13.32 -1.03 16.08
N PRO A 283 -12.29 -0.58 16.83
CA PRO A 283 -10.96 -1.16 16.74
C PRO A 283 -10.91 -2.62 17.22
N ALA A 284 -11.63 -2.93 18.30
CA ALA A 284 -11.73 -4.31 18.82
C ALA A 284 -12.44 -5.24 17.85
N LEU A 285 -13.50 -4.76 17.21
CA LEU A 285 -14.25 -5.51 16.21
C LEU A 285 -13.42 -5.71 14.92
N GLY A 286 -12.70 -4.69 14.48
CA GLY A 286 -11.75 -4.81 13.39
C GLY A 286 -10.65 -5.83 13.68
N TRP A 287 -10.14 -5.84 14.92
CA TRP A 287 -9.17 -6.85 15.35
C TRP A 287 -9.76 -8.26 15.35
N VAL A 288 -10.94 -8.46 15.89
CA VAL A 288 -11.64 -9.77 15.84
C VAL A 288 -11.87 -10.21 14.40
N GLY A 289 -12.33 -9.30 13.53
CA GLY A 289 -12.53 -9.60 12.11
C GLY A 289 -11.26 -9.97 11.33
N THR A 290 -10.09 -9.62 11.84
CA THR A 290 -8.79 -10.01 11.25
C THR A 290 -8.20 -11.27 11.89
N ALA A 291 -8.65 -11.64 13.10
CA ALA A 291 -8.15 -12.78 13.84
C ALA A 291 -8.92 -14.08 13.53
N VAL A 292 -10.13 -13.98 13.00
CA VAL A 292 -10.99 -15.08 12.55
C VAL A 292 -10.82 -15.31 11.07
#